data_f7cb149d19c2e74186b3a4d8ce2dfd9f
#
_entry.id   f7cb149d19c2e74186b3a4d8ce2dfd9f
#
_cell.length_a   1.000
_cell.length_b   1.000
_cell.length_c   1.000
_cell.angle_alpha   90.00
_cell.angle_beta   90.00
_cell.angle_gamma   90.00
#
_symmetry.space_group_name_H-M   'P 1'
#
loop_
_entity.id
_entity.type
_entity.pdbx_description
1 polymer ?
#
loop_
_entity_poly.entity_id
_entity_poly.type
_entity_poly.pdbx_seq_one_letter_code
_entity_poly.pdbx_strand_id
1 'polypeptide(L)'
;LEDLVQKLRQYVKSGTPAERRIARYFSEHLNELPFETAASVADRLDLSPMTVGRFLRTLGYQGLDGMKVHIRDTAATASWESVVPDAHQRSNSNGNPLAGLVAEQIDALHHLHNLISQPQWAEAAGLILSSGEVFVASHPRLDSLTHHFCYRLGHARDRVRYLDGMSGSYMDLLAREGMDDTLLIIIDCRRFTKSRILARSARRSGCKVLLLTGRYTDWATEYASTTLALSLLRSENRENLPALIALLECLAEAVILLAGAEANIRGRRIAELEATFGDPPNR
;
A
#
# COMPACT_ATOMS: atom_id res chain seq x y z
N LEU A 1 1.10 -23.97 -0.25
CA LEU A 1 0.02 -23.00 -0.39
C LEU A 1 -1.04 -23.48 -1.37
N GLU A 2 -0.66 -24.07 -2.52
CA GLU A 2 -1.60 -24.61 -3.52
C GLU A 2 -2.53 -25.68 -2.91
N ASP A 3 -2.01 -26.61 -2.10
CA ASP A 3 -2.82 -27.62 -1.41
C ASP A 3 -3.86 -26.96 -0.48
N LEU A 4 -3.48 -25.90 0.25
CA LEU A 4 -4.40 -25.16 1.10
C LEU A 4 -5.49 -24.47 0.28
N VAL A 5 -5.12 -23.79 -0.80
CA VAL A 5 -6.08 -23.10 -1.71
C VAL A 5 -7.04 -24.12 -2.33
N GLN A 6 -6.54 -25.27 -2.73
CA GLN A 6 -7.38 -26.34 -3.29
C GLN A 6 -8.36 -26.90 -2.25
N LYS A 7 -7.93 -27.13 -1.01
CA LYS A 7 -8.79 -27.55 0.10
C LYS A 7 -9.86 -26.48 0.39
N LEU A 8 -9.49 -25.21 0.47
CA LEU A 8 -10.44 -24.13 0.69
C LEU A 8 -11.49 -24.07 -0.41
N ARG A 9 -11.10 -24.19 -1.69
CA ARG A 9 -12.03 -24.24 -2.83
C ARG A 9 -13.00 -25.43 -2.73
N GLN A 10 -12.54 -26.57 -2.24
CA GLN A 10 -13.39 -27.74 -2.03
C GLN A 10 -14.44 -27.46 -0.95
N TYR A 11 -14.04 -26.87 0.21
CA TYR A 11 -14.96 -26.52 1.27
C TYR A 11 -15.97 -25.43 0.88
N VAL A 12 -15.59 -24.49 0.01
CA VAL A 12 -16.52 -23.50 -0.55
C VAL A 12 -17.65 -24.19 -1.34
N LYS A 13 -17.36 -25.34 -2.00
CA LYS A 13 -18.36 -26.08 -2.81
C LYS A 13 -19.20 -27.04 -1.97
N SER A 14 -18.58 -27.79 -1.06
CA SER A 14 -19.19 -28.96 -0.40
C SER A 14 -19.24 -28.93 1.12
N GLY A 15 -18.73 -27.85 1.77
CA GLY A 15 -18.73 -27.70 3.21
C GLY A 15 -20.12 -27.37 3.79
N THR A 16 -20.25 -27.49 5.12
CA THR A 16 -21.41 -26.98 5.87
C THR A 16 -21.54 -25.45 5.70
N PRO A 17 -22.69 -24.83 6.02
CA PRO A 17 -22.85 -23.38 5.88
C PRO A 17 -21.75 -22.57 6.58
N ALA A 18 -21.33 -22.97 7.78
CA ALA A 18 -20.25 -22.31 8.52
C ALA A 18 -18.89 -22.52 7.85
N GLU A 19 -18.58 -23.74 7.43
CA GLU A 19 -17.32 -24.06 6.73
C GLU A 19 -17.22 -23.32 5.39
N ARG A 20 -18.29 -23.23 4.63
CA ARG A 20 -18.33 -22.44 3.37
C ARG A 20 -18.05 -20.96 3.61
N ARG A 21 -18.59 -20.37 4.69
CA ARG A 21 -18.35 -18.97 5.04
C ARG A 21 -16.88 -18.75 5.40
N ILE A 22 -16.32 -19.63 6.25
CA ILE A 22 -14.92 -19.53 6.67
C ILE A 22 -13.98 -19.79 5.50
N ALA A 23 -14.24 -20.84 4.68
CA ALA A 23 -13.41 -21.18 3.53
C ALA A 23 -13.39 -20.07 2.48
N ARG A 24 -14.54 -19.43 2.22
CA ARG A 24 -14.64 -18.27 1.33
C ARG A 24 -13.83 -17.11 1.87
N TYR A 25 -14.04 -16.75 3.13
CA TYR A 25 -13.29 -15.69 3.79
C TYR A 25 -11.78 -15.94 3.72
N PHE A 26 -11.33 -17.14 4.05
CA PHE A 26 -9.92 -17.51 3.98
C PHE A 26 -9.37 -17.47 2.56
N SER A 27 -10.15 -17.87 1.55
CA SER A 27 -9.73 -17.81 0.14
C SER A 27 -9.58 -16.38 -0.38
N GLU A 28 -10.46 -15.47 0.08
CA GLU A 28 -10.47 -14.07 -0.33
C GLU A 28 -9.44 -13.23 0.44
N HIS A 29 -9.06 -13.66 1.65
CA HIS A 29 -8.24 -12.91 2.59
C HIS A 29 -6.96 -13.65 3.04
N LEU A 30 -6.43 -14.58 2.24
CA LEU A 30 -5.24 -15.39 2.58
C LEU A 30 -4.06 -14.55 3.06
N ASN A 31 -3.84 -13.38 2.45
CA ASN A 31 -2.75 -12.47 2.80
C ASN A 31 -2.98 -11.70 4.11
N GLU A 32 -4.21 -11.69 4.62
CA GLU A 32 -4.60 -11.01 5.85
C GLU A 32 -4.59 -11.95 7.05
N LEU A 33 -4.81 -13.24 6.80
CA LEU A 33 -4.85 -14.26 7.84
C LEU A 33 -3.65 -14.29 8.80
N PRO A 34 -2.40 -13.98 8.35
CA PRO A 34 -1.25 -13.86 9.26
C PRO A 34 -1.44 -12.82 10.38
N PHE A 35 -2.32 -11.85 10.18
CA PHE A 35 -2.57 -10.73 11.10
C PHE A 35 -3.88 -10.85 11.88
N GLU A 36 -4.72 -11.81 11.53
CA GLU A 36 -6.00 -12.09 12.16
C GLU A 36 -5.85 -12.98 13.41
N THR A 37 -6.84 -12.92 14.29
CA THR A 37 -7.02 -13.90 15.35
C THR A 37 -8.24 -14.76 15.06
N ALA A 38 -8.32 -15.96 15.65
CA ALA A 38 -9.52 -16.80 15.49
C ALA A 38 -10.77 -16.08 16.01
N ALA A 39 -10.62 -15.18 16.99
CA ALA A 39 -11.69 -14.34 17.50
C ALA A 39 -12.10 -13.28 16.50
N SER A 40 -11.15 -12.53 15.89
CA SER A 40 -11.47 -11.50 14.90
C SER A 40 -12.13 -12.07 13.65
N VAL A 41 -11.68 -13.23 13.18
CA VAL A 41 -12.34 -13.96 12.07
C VAL A 41 -13.76 -14.38 12.46
N ALA A 42 -13.94 -14.90 13.67
CA ALA A 42 -15.25 -15.34 14.16
C ALA A 42 -16.23 -14.16 14.22
N ASP A 43 -15.82 -13.02 14.77
CA ASP A 43 -16.64 -11.80 14.87
C ASP A 43 -17.06 -11.30 13.48
N ARG A 44 -16.14 -11.25 12.53
CA ARG A 44 -16.45 -10.81 11.14
C ARG A 44 -17.42 -11.73 10.42
N LEU A 45 -17.41 -13.01 10.76
CA LEU A 45 -18.27 -14.02 10.15
C LEU A 45 -19.53 -14.33 10.97
N ASP A 46 -19.75 -13.62 12.08
CA ASP A 46 -20.82 -13.93 13.02
C ASP A 46 -20.86 -15.42 13.37
N LEU A 47 -19.71 -15.92 13.82
CA LEU A 47 -19.47 -17.31 14.23
C LEU A 47 -18.79 -17.33 15.60
N SER A 48 -18.74 -18.50 16.24
CA SER A 48 -17.93 -18.66 17.45
C SER A 48 -16.44 -18.93 17.11
N PRO A 49 -15.48 -18.44 17.94
CA PRO A 49 -14.06 -18.76 17.78
C PRO A 49 -13.80 -20.27 17.75
N MET A 50 -14.61 -21.04 18.47
CA MET A 50 -14.55 -22.50 18.48
C MET A 50 -14.91 -23.11 17.12
N THR A 51 -15.85 -22.52 16.39
CA THR A 51 -16.25 -22.95 15.04
C THR A 51 -15.10 -22.71 14.06
N VAL A 52 -14.44 -21.57 14.13
CA VAL A 52 -13.24 -21.26 13.33
C VAL A 52 -12.10 -22.24 13.68
N GLY A 53 -11.85 -22.47 14.97
CA GLY A 53 -10.81 -23.41 15.41
C GLY A 53 -11.10 -24.86 15.00
N ARG A 54 -12.37 -25.28 14.95
CA ARG A 54 -12.76 -26.59 14.44
C ARG A 54 -12.48 -26.73 12.96
N PHE A 55 -12.84 -25.72 12.17
CA PHE A 55 -12.56 -25.69 10.74
C PHE A 55 -11.06 -25.73 10.43
N LEU A 56 -10.25 -25.00 11.19
CA LEU A 56 -8.79 -25.06 11.05
C LEU A 56 -8.23 -26.48 11.28
N ARG A 57 -8.79 -27.21 12.23
CA ARG A 57 -8.40 -28.62 12.47
C ARG A 57 -8.80 -29.54 11.33
N THR A 58 -9.94 -29.31 10.68
CA THR A 58 -10.31 -30.09 9.46
C THR A 58 -9.39 -29.81 8.28
N LEU A 59 -8.76 -28.62 8.24
CA LEU A 59 -7.71 -28.28 7.25
C LEU A 59 -6.33 -28.87 7.62
N GLY A 60 -6.18 -29.46 8.83
CA GLY A 60 -4.93 -30.04 9.31
C GLY A 60 -4.09 -29.15 10.19
N TYR A 61 -4.61 -28.00 10.63
CA TYR A 61 -3.90 -27.07 11.51
C TYR A 61 -4.40 -27.18 12.96
N GLN A 62 -3.50 -27.09 13.94
CA GLN A 62 -3.90 -27.08 15.37
C GLN A 62 -4.64 -25.78 15.76
N GLY A 63 -4.48 -24.71 14.97
CA GLY A 63 -5.12 -23.42 15.14
C GLY A 63 -4.67 -22.43 14.06
N LEU A 64 -5.12 -21.19 14.17
CA LEU A 64 -4.80 -20.15 13.18
C LEU A 64 -3.28 -19.89 13.12
N ASP A 65 -2.57 -19.97 14.24
CA ASP A 65 -1.13 -19.73 14.27
C ASP A 65 -0.33 -20.78 13.49
N GLY A 66 -0.74 -22.05 13.52
CA GLY A 66 -0.15 -23.11 12.69
C GLY A 66 -0.38 -22.84 11.18
N MET A 67 -1.55 -22.36 10.82
CA MET A 67 -1.84 -21.95 9.44
C MET A 67 -1.04 -20.72 9.02
N LYS A 68 -0.86 -19.74 9.91
CA LYS A 68 -0.03 -18.55 9.67
C LYS A 68 1.43 -18.92 9.41
N VAL A 69 1.99 -19.84 10.20
CA VAL A 69 3.36 -20.34 9.98
C VAL A 69 3.46 -20.97 8.59
N HIS A 70 2.53 -21.85 8.22
CA HIS A 70 2.51 -22.46 6.89
C HIS A 70 2.44 -21.44 5.76
N ILE A 71 1.57 -20.42 5.87
CA ILE A 71 1.46 -19.33 4.90
C ILE A 71 2.78 -18.55 4.82
N ARG A 72 3.39 -18.24 5.97
CA ARG A 72 4.65 -17.47 6.05
C ARG A 72 5.84 -18.24 5.48
N ASP A 73 5.97 -19.52 5.84
CA ASP A 73 7.09 -20.35 5.40
C ASP A 73 7.04 -20.59 3.89
N THR A 74 5.83 -20.78 3.35
CA THR A 74 5.64 -20.90 1.90
C THR A 74 5.92 -19.58 1.18
N ALA A 75 5.57 -18.43 1.79
CA ALA A 75 5.91 -17.11 1.27
C ALA A 75 7.43 -16.82 1.34
N ALA A 76 8.12 -17.29 2.40
CA ALA A 76 9.57 -17.10 2.55
C ALA A 76 10.39 -17.93 1.56
N THR A 77 9.95 -19.16 1.24
CA THR A 77 10.60 -19.98 0.21
C THR A 77 10.30 -19.51 -1.22
N ALA A 78 9.14 -18.90 -1.46
CA ALA A 78 8.78 -18.32 -2.75
C ALA A 78 9.48 -16.99 -3.06
N SER A 79 10.25 -16.44 -2.11
CA SER A 79 10.67 -15.03 -2.14
C SER A 79 11.67 -14.66 -3.23
N TRP A 80 12.39 -15.61 -3.84
CA TRP A 80 13.30 -15.28 -4.93
C TRP A 80 13.17 -16.20 -6.17
N GLU A 81 12.62 -17.40 -6.03
CA GLU A 81 12.32 -18.28 -7.17
C GLU A 81 11.18 -17.74 -8.05
N SER A 82 10.32 -16.88 -7.53
CA SER A 82 9.20 -16.28 -8.27
C SER A 82 9.56 -15.06 -9.13
N VAL A 83 10.85 -14.85 -9.46
CA VAL A 83 11.23 -13.89 -10.50
C VAL A 83 10.76 -14.37 -11.88
N VAL A 84 10.58 -15.69 -12.05
CA VAL A 84 9.94 -16.26 -13.24
C VAL A 84 8.44 -16.44 -12.93
N PRO A 85 7.55 -15.79 -13.66
CA PRO A 85 6.11 -15.94 -13.46
C PRO A 85 5.69 -17.37 -13.73
N ASP A 86 4.97 -17.97 -12.77
CA ASP A 86 4.44 -19.32 -12.93
C ASP A 86 3.50 -19.37 -14.16
N ALA A 87 3.87 -20.18 -15.16
CA ALA A 87 3.16 -20.29 -16.42
C ALA A 87 1.70 -20.77 -16.25
N HIS A 88 1.38 -21.39 -15.11
CA HIS A 88 0.07 -21.98 -14.84
C HIS A 88 -1.00 -20.99 -14.30
N GLN A 89 -0.61 -19.86 -13.67
CA GLN A 89 -1.59 -18.85 -13.26
C GLN A 89 -2.07 -17.95 -14.42
N ARG A 90 -1.50 -18.13 -15.61
CA ARG A 90 -1.75 -17.30 -16.80
C ARG A 90 -2.77 -17.86 -17.78
N SER A 91 -3.41 -18.97 -17.45
CA SER A 91 -4.26 -19.69 -18.42
C SER A 91 -5.65 -19.10 -18.65
N ASN A 92 -6.00 -17.96 -17.99
CA ASN A 92 -7.30 -17.31 -18.20
C ASN A 92 -7.34 -16.22 -19.29
N SER A 93 -6.19 -15.89 -19.90
CA SER A 93 -6.13 -14.87 -20.95
C SER A 93 -5.62 -15.49 -22.26
N ASN A 94 -6.48 -16.16 -23.02
CA ASN A 94 -6.25 -16.58 -24.44
C ASN A 94 -4.79 -16.95 -24.82
N GLY A 95 -4.01 -17.56 -23.91
CA GLY A 95 -2.63 -17.97 -24.12
C GLY A 95 -1.57 -16.86 -24.09
N ASN A 96 -1.94 -15.59 -23.89
CA ASN A 96 -0.97 -14.49 -23.78
C ASN A 96 -0.80 -14.01 -22.31
N PRO A 97 0.32 -14.35 -21.66
CA PRO A 97 0.57 -13.95 -20.26
C PRO A 97 0.65 -12.43 -20.06
N LEU A 98 1.06 -11.68 -21.08
CA LEU A 98 1.15 -10.22 -21.00
C LEU A 98 -0.22 -9.55 -21.05
N ALA A 99 -1.20 -10.17 -21.72
CA ALA A 99 -2.56 -9.65 -21.73
C ALA A 99 -3.19 -9.65 -20.34
N GLY A 100 -2.97 -10.71 -19.54
CA GLY A 100 -3.40 -10.77 -18.14
C GLY A 100 -2.72 -9.69 -17.29
N LEU A 101 -1.42 -9.45 -17.51
CA LEU A 101 -0.69 -8.38 -16.89
C LEU A 101 -1.31 -7.00 -17.17
N VAL A 102 -1.63 -6.72 -18.43
CA VAL A 102 -2.26 -5.45 -18.83
C VAL A 102 -3.66 -5.31 -18.23
N ALA A 103 -4.45 -6.38 -18.21
CA ALA A 103 -5.78 -6.37 -17.60
C ALA A 103 -5.73 -5.98 -16.12
N GLU A 104 -4.80 -6.55 -15.34
CA GLU A 104 -4.59 -6.16 -13.93
C GLU A 104 -4.25 -4.67 -13.78
N GLN A 105 -3.48 -4.08 -14.73
CA GLN A 105 -3.18 -2.65 -14.70
C GLN A 105 -4.44 -1.81 -14.96
N ILE A 106 -5.24 -2.20 -15.95
CA ILE A 106 -6.50 -1.53 -16.28
C ILE A 106 -7.44 -1.55 -15.08
N ASP A 107 -7.58 -2.69 -14.40
CA ASP A 107 -8.41 -2.80 -13.18
C ASP A 107 -7.90 -1.90 -12.06
N ALA A 108 -6.59 -1.84 -11.86
CA ALA A 108 -6.00 -0.94 -10.86
C ALA A 108 -6.24 0.55 -11.18
N LEU A 109 -6.20 0.93 -12.47
CA LEU A 109 -6.52 2.29 -12.90
C LEU A 109 -8.01 2.62 -12.75
N HIS A 110 -8.92 1.68 -12.98
CA HIS A 110 -10.34 1.85 -12.67
C HIS A 110 -10.57 2.07 -11.17
N HIS A 111 -9.87 1.33 -10.32
CA HIS A 111 -9.92 1.55 -8.87
C HIS A 111 -9.37 2.93 -8.46
N LEU A 112 -8.27 3.37 -9.09
CA LEU A 112 -7.73 4.72 -8.88
C LEU A 112 -8.73 5.80 -9.31
N HIS A 113 -9.39 5.63 -10.47
CA HIS A 113 -10.42 6.55 -10.92
C HIS A 113 -11.55 6.70 -9.88
N ASN A 114 -11.99 5.60 -9.28
CA ASN A 114 -12.99 5.64 -8.21
C ASN A 114 -12.45 6.30 -6.93
N LEU A 115 -11.18 6.05 -6.58
CA LEU A 115 -10.52 6.61 -5.40
C LEU A 115 -10.41 8.15 -5.48
N ILE A 116 -10.11 8.70 -6.65
CA ILE A 116 -10.00 10.14 -6.89
C ILE A 116 -11.31 10.88 -6.54
N SER A 117 -12.45 10.23 -6.68
CA SER A 117 -13.76 10.79 -6.36
C SER A 117 -14.16 10.67 -4.87
N GLN A 118 -13.33 10.04 -4.06
CA GLN A 118 -13.61 9.86 -2.63
C GLN A 118 -13.15 11.08 -1.80
N PRO A 119 -13.84 11.40 -0.69
CA PRO A 119 -13.45 12.52 0.19
C PRO A 119 -12.00 12.47 0.68
N GLN A 120 -11.47 11.26 0.92
CA GLN A 120 -10.10 11.05 1.37
C GLN A 120 -9.05 11.56 0.38
N TRP A 121 -9.39 11.61 -0.92
CA TRP A 121 -8.49 12.15 -1.94
C TRP A 121 -8.28 13.66 -1.77
N ALA A 122 -9.36 14.40 -1.63
CA ALA A 122 -9.30 15.85 -1.41
C ALA A 122 -8.64 16.17 -0.06
N GLU A 123 -8.91 15.37 0.97
CA GLU A 123 -8.28 15.49 2.27
C GLU A 123 -6.75 15.27 2.17
N ALA A 124 -6.30 14.23 1.46
CA ALA A 124 -4.88 13.95 1.27
C ALA A 124 -4.17 15.09 0.54
N ALA A 125 -4.74 15.60 -0.55
CA ALA A 125 -4.18 16.75 -1.28
C ALA A 125 -4.14 18.01 -0.40
N GLY A 126 -5.19 18.28 0.35
CA GLY A 126 -5.28 19.38 1.30
C GLY A 126 -4.23 19.28 2.41
N LEU A 127 -4.02 18.10 3.00
CA LEU A 127 -2.98 17.86 4.01
C LEU A 127 -1.57 18.13 3.45
N ILE A 128 -1.30 17.67 2.23
CA ILE A 128 0.00 17.91 1.58
C ILE A 128 0.22 19.42 1.40
N LEU A 129 -0.78 20.16 0.94
CA LEU A 129 -0.61 21.58 0.65
C LEU A 129 -0.54 22.43 1.92
N SER A 130 -1.35 22.14 2.93
CA SER A 130 -1.51 22.97 4.13
C SER A 130 -0.46 22.75 5.21
N SER A 131 0.30 21.65 5.19
CA SER A 131 1.32 21.37 6.22
C SER A 131 2.57 22.24 6.01
N GLY A 132 3.21 22.70 7.07
CA GLY A 132 4.43 23.53 6.99
C GLY A 132 5.63 22.78 6.41
N GLU A 133 5.78 21.48 6.70
CA GLU A 133 6.83 20.62 6.15
C GLU A 133 6.26 19.24 5.79
N VAL A 134 6.72 18.67 4.70
CA VAL A 134 6.30 17.34 4.22
C VAL A 134 7.50 16.43 4.11
N PHE A 135 7.44 15.30 4.79
CA PHE A 135 8.38 14.21 4.63
C PHE A 135 7.72 13.05 3.89
N VAL A 136 8.48 12.41 2.99
CA VAL A 136 8.01 11.24 2.26
C VAL A 136 8.94 10.08 2.54
N ALA A 137 8.40 8.98 3.04
CA ALA A 137 9.14 7.76 3.35
C ALA A 137 8.61 6.58 2.55
N SER A 138 9.48 5.72 2.10
CA SER A 138 9.14 4.48 1.41
C SER A 138 10.13 3.36 1.72
N HIS A 139 9.87 2.17 1.19
CA HIS A 139 10.85 1.11 1.16
C HIS A 139 11.94 1.42 0.10
N PRO A 140 13.23 1.09 0.32
CA PRO A 140 14.32 1.39 -0.62
C PRO A 140 14.10 0.97 -2.08
N ARG A 141 13.29 -0.07 -2.33
CA ARG A 141 12.91 -0.46 -3.71
C ARG A 141 12.09 0.58 -4.45
N LEU A 142 11.50 1.54 -3.74
CA LEU A 142 10.63 2.59 -4.29
C LEU A 142 11.32 3.96 -4.29
N ASP A 143 12.62 4.03 -3.93
CA ASP A 143 13.34 5.27 -3.77
C ASP A 143 13.24 6.19 -4.99
N SER A 144 13.45 5.66 -6.20
CA SER A 144 13.37 6.45 -7.43
C SER A 144 11.98 7.06 -7.65
N LEU A 145 10.92 6.29 -7.37
CA LEU A 145 9.54 6.78 -7.47
C LEU A 145 9.24 7.81 -6.40
N THR A 146 9.75 7.60 -5.19
CA THR A 146 9.56 8.52 -4.07
C THR A 146 10.29 9.83 -4.29
N HIS A 147 11.52 9.81 -4.82
CA HIS A 147 12.24 11.01 -5.22
C HIS A 147 11.50 11.76 -6.33
N HIS A 148 11.01 11.05 -7.35
CA HIS A 148 10.20 11.66 -8.40
C HIS A 148 8.93 12.31 -7.83
N PHE A 149 8.25 11.64 -6.92
CA PHE A 149 7.07 12.22 -6.26
C PHE A 149 7.41 13.47 -5.45
N CYS A 150 8.51 13.46 -4.69
CA CYS A 150 9.00 14.67 -4.00
C CYS A 150 9.30 15.82 -4.98
N TYR A 151 9.94 15.52 -6.12
CA TYR A 151 10.19 16.49 -7.18
C TYR A 151 8.88 17.08 -7.72
N ARG A 152 7.90 16.23 -8.04
CA ARG A 152 6.58 16.68 -8.51
C ARG A 152 5.87 17.58 -7.49
N LEU A 153 5.86 17.20 -6.22
CA LEU A 153 5.31 18.03 -5.14
C LEU A 153 6.06 19.37 -5.00
N GLY A 154 7.35 19.39 -5.31
CA GLY A 154 8.20 20.59 -5.34
C GLY A 154 7.69 21.67 -6.28
N HIS A 155 6.86 21.35 -7.29
CA HIS A 155 6.22 22.34 -8.16
C HIS A 155 5.04 23.06 -7.49
N ALA A 156 4.38 22.39 -6.53
CA ALA A 156 3.25 22.98 -5.80
C ALA A 156 3.68 23.73 -4.54
N ARG A 157 4.73 23.24 -3.88
CA ARG A 157 5.15 23.76 -2.56
C ARG A 157 6.64 23.56 -2.30
N ASP A 158 7.18 24.30 -1.33
CA ASP A 158 8.52 24.08 -0.76
C ASP A 158 8.49 23.05 0.40
N ARG A 159 9.66 22.83 0.99
CA ARG A 159 9.85 21.97 2.18
C ARG A 159 9.28 20.55 2.04
N VAL A 160 9.49 19.96 0.88
CA VAL A 160 9.24 18.53 0.65
C VAL A 160 10.57 17.79 0.73
N ARG A 161 10.66 16.77 1.59
CA ARG A 161 11.89 16.02 1.83
C ARG A 161 11.66 14.52 1.76
N TYR A 162 12.53 13.84 1.05
CA TYR A 162 12.61 12.39 1.12
C TYR A 162 13.31 11.95 2.41
N LEU A 163 12.74 10.94 3.08
CA LEU A 163 13.34 10.28 4.24
C LEU A 163 13.95 8.94 3.80
N ASP A 164 15.25 8.90 3.66
CA ASP A 164 15.98 7.67 3.40
C ASP A 164 16.12 6.85 4.70
N GLY A 165 15.39 5.75 4.78
CA GLY A 165 15.43 4.86 5.93
C GLY A 165 16.75 4.08 6.10
N MET A 166 17.65 4.13 5.11
CA MET A 166 18.96 3.48 5.17
C MET A 166 20.02 4.37 5.79
N SER A 167 19.94 5.69 5.60
CA SER A 167 20.91 6.67 6.10
C SER A 167 20.62 7.18 7.52
N GLY A 168 19.61 6.65 8.19
CA GLY A 168 19.24 7.10 9.53
C GLY A 168 18.39 8.37 9.56
N SER A 169 17.94 8.89 8.42
CA SER A 169 17.14 10.11 8.33
C SER A 169 15.80 10.05 9.07
N TYR A 170 15.32 8.86 9.43
CA TYR A 170 14.17 8.73 10.33
C TYR A 170 14.42 9.37 11.71
N MET A 171 15.68 9.36 12.19
CA MET A 171 16.05 10.00 13.46
C MET A 171 15.95 11.51 13.36
N ASP A 172 16.29 12.10 12.22
CA ASP A 172 16.16 13.54 11.99
C ASP A 172 14.71 14.01 12.08
N LEU A 173 13.77 13.17 11.68
CA LEU A 173 12.34 13.41 11.88
C LEU A 173 11.93 13.14 13.33
N LEU A 174 12.22 11.94 13.84
CA LEU A 174 11.67 11.44 15.11
C LEU A 174 12.32 12.08 16.35
N ALA A 175 13.50 12.71 16.23
CA ALA A 175 14.14 13.45 17.31
C ALA A 175 13.57 14.87 17.51
N ARG A 176 12.64 15.31 16.66
CA ARG A 176 12.01 16.63 16.77
C ARG A 176 10.81 16.59 17.72
N GLU A 177 10.58 17.70 18.38
CA GLU A 177 9.37 17.98 19.18
C GLU A 177 8.49 19.01 18.45
N GLY A 178 7.19 19.04 18.77
CA GLY A 178 6.27 20.05 18.25
C GLY A 178 6.01 19.93 16.75
N MET A 179 5.71 18.72 16.26
CA MET A 179 5.54 18.44 14.85
C MET A 179 4.10 18.56 14.33
N ASP A 180 3.27 19.37 14.97
CA ASP A 180 1.83 19.49 14.66
C ASP A 180 1.57 20.05 13.23
N ASP A 181 2.53 20.82 12.69
CA ASP A 181 2.48 21.35 11.32
C ASP A 181 3.28 20.52 10.31
N THR A 182 3.65 19.31 10.68
CA THR A 182 4.42 18.38 9.83
C THR A 182 3.56 17.25 9.33
N LEU A 183 3.69 16.92 8.05
CA LEU A 183 3.09 15.75 7.42
C LEU A 183 4.16 14.72 7.08
N LEU A 184 3.93 13.49 7.49
CA LEU A 184 4.68 12.34 7.02
C LEU A 184 3.83 11.53 6.04
N ILE A 185 4.27 11.42 4.80
CA ILE A 185 3.69 10.52 3.80
C ILE A 185 4.46 9.21 3.83
N ILE A 186 3.77 8.10 4.04
CA ILE A 186 4.35 6.76 4.01
C ILE A 186 3.80 6.01 2.80
N ILE A 187 4.69 5.57 1.90
CA ILE A 187 4.35 4.72 0.76
C ILE A 187 4.69 3.27 1.13
N ASP A 188 3.65 2.48 1.43
CA ASP A 188 3.79 1.10 1.90
C ASP A 188 2.94 0.12 1.10
N CYS A 189 3.52 -0.43 0.04
CA CYS A 189 2.86 -1.42 -0.80
C CYS A 189 2.72 -2.80 -0.13
N ARG A 190 3.58 -3.12 0.86
CA ARG A 190 3.76 -4.49 1.40
C ARG A 190 3.46 -4.65 2.88
N ARG A 191 2.97 -3.62 3.56
CA ARG A 191 2.70 -3.64 5.00
C ARG A 191 3.94 -3.95 5.85
N PHE A 192 5.04 -3.22 5.60
CA PHE A 192 6.26 -3.40 6.37
C PHE A 192 6.07 -3.03 7.85
N THR A 193 6.62 -3.85 8.73
CA THR A 193 6.63 -3.54 10.18
C THR A 193 7.27 -2.19 10.48
N LYS A 194 8.30 -1.80 9.72
CA LYS A 194 8.95 -0.49 9.84
C LYS A 194 7.99 0.67 9.55
N SER A 195 7.10 0.56 8.57
CA SER A 195 6.10 1.57 8.24
C SER A 195 5.15 1.83 9.41
N ARG A 196 4.67 0.77 10.06
CA ARG A 196 3.83 0.88 11.26
C ARG A 196 4.57 1.54 12.41
N ILE A 197 5.82 1.15 12.68
CA ILE A 197 6.64 1.74 13.76
C ILE A 197 6.86 3.21 13.48
N LEU A 198 7.21 3.58 12.24
CA LEU A 198 7.43 4.96 11.82
C LEU A 198 6.16 5.80 11.98
N ALA A 199 5.01 5.32 11.49
CA ALA A 199 3.72 6.00 11.64
C ALA A 199 3.36 6.25 13.11
N ARG A 200 3.47 5.21 13.97
CA ARG A 200 3.22 5.32 15.40
C ARG A 200 4.12 6.34 16.08
N SER A 201 5.42 6.33 15.75
CA SER A 201 6.38 7.26 16.35
C SER A 201 6.12 8.70 15.91
N ALA A 202 5.88 8.93 14.61
CA ALA A 202 5.54 10.25 14.09
C ALA A 202 4.25 10.81 14.72
N ARG A 203 3.22 10.00 14.86
CA ARG A 203 1.97 10.41 15.54
C ARG A 203 2.19 10.82 17.00
N ARG A 204 3.07 10.12 17.72
CA ARG A 204 3.41 10.47 19.11
C ARG A 204 4.11 11.84 19.23
N SER A 205 4.85 12.23 18.18
CA SER A 205 5.51 13.55 18.11
C SER A 205 4.61 14.66 17.56
N GLY A 206 3.31 14.41 17.36
CA GLY A 206 2.33 15.37 16.83
C GLY A 206 2.20 15.37 15.31
N CYS A 207 3.04 14.65 14.58
CA CYS A 207 3.05 14.64 13.12
C CYS A 207 1.75 14.05 12.55
N LYS A 208 1.19 14.69 11.52
CA LYS A 208 0.12 14.08 10.70
C LYS A 208 0.71 12.99 9.82
N VAL A 209 -0.04 11.93 9.57
CA VAL A 209 0.41 10.81 8.74
C VAL A 209 -0.57 10.57 7.60
N LEU A 210 -0.09 10.65 6.35
CA LEU A 210 -0.78 10.20 5.16
C LEU A 210 -0.20 8.84 4.75
N LEU A 211 -1.04 7.81 4.70
CA LEU A 211 -0.62 6.48 4.30
C LEU A 211 -1.10 6.16 2.88
N LEU A 212 -0.17 5.87 1.98
CA LEU A 212 -0.43 5.33 0.64
C LEU A 212 -0.14 3.84 0.68
N THR A 213 -1.16 2.99 0.59
CA THR A 213 -0.99 1.56 0.89
C THR A 213 -1.90 0.65 0.07
N GLY A 214 -1.73 -0.66 0.24
CA GLY A 214 -2.66 -1.66 -0.27
C GLY A 214 -4.02 -1.61 0.44
N ARG A 215 -5.02 -2.29 -0.12
CA ARG A 215 -6.43 -2.20 0.29
C ARG A 215 -6.71 -2.47 1.77
N TYR A 216 -5.87 -3.21 2.46
CA TYR A 216 -6.15 -3.71 3.80
C TYR A 216 -4.94 -3.53 4.72
N THR A 217 -4.86 -2.39 5.37
CA THR A 217 -3.84 -2.11 6.39
C THR A 217 -4.54 -1.86 7.72
N ASP A 218 -4.50 -2.85 8.60
CA ASP A 218 -5.20 -2.90 9.89
C ASP A 218 -4.84 -1.76 10.84
N TRP A 219 -3.57 -1.34 10.84
CA TRP A 219 -3.07 -0.28 11.72
C TRP A 219 -3.29 1.15 11.16
N ALA A 220 -3.79 1.28 9.92
CA ALA A 220 -3.98 2.58 9.29
C ALA A 220 -4.94 3.47 10.08
N THR A 221 -6.05 2.93 10.56
CA THR A 221 -7.05 3.66 11.34
C THR A 221 -6.52 4.17 12.68
N GLU A 222 -5.47 3.54 13.21
CA GLU A 222 -4.88 3.92 14.50
C GLU A 222 -3.83 5.03 14.36
N TYR A 223 -3.02 5.00 13.28
CA TYR A 223 -1.85 5.87 13.15
C TYR A 223 -1.89 6.81 11.94
N ALA A 224 -2.70 6.57 10.94
CA ALA A 224 -2.85 7.49 9.82
C ALA A 224 -3.93 8.56 10.09
N SER A 225 -3.68 9.79 9.66
CA SER A 225 -4.68 10.85 9.62
C SER A 225 -5.62 10.63 8.44
N THR A 226 -5.05 10.22 7.32
CA THR A 226 -5.76 9.88 6.07
C THR A 226 -5.05 8.74 5.38
N THR A 227 -5.81 7.88 4.70
CA THR A 227 -5.27 6.72 3.98
C THR A 227 -5.83 6.69 2.57
N LEU A 228 -4.94 6.58 1.58
CA LEU A 228 -5.30 6.25 0.21
C LEU A 228 -4.92 4.80 -0.05
N ALA A 229 -5.93 3.95 -0.15
CA ALA A 229 -5.77 2.52 -0.34
C ALA A 229 -6.07 2.12 -1.79
N LEU A 230 -5.07 1.57 -2.48
CA LEU A 230 -5.17 1.06 -3.84
C LEU A 230 -4.54 -0.33 -3.91
N SER A 231 -4.96 -1.16 -4.85
CA SER A 231 -4.33 -2.48 -5.06
C SER A 231 -2.90 -2.31 -5.61
N LEU A 232 -1.95 -2.14 -4.69
CA LEU A 232 -0.53 -1.90 -5.00
C LEU A 232 0.32 -3.17 -5.05
N LEU A 233 -0.30 -4.35 -4.85
CA LEU A 233 0.34 -5.64 -5.02
C LEU A 233 -0.36 -6.42 -6.13
N ARG A 234 0.41 -7.03 -7.01
CA ARG A 234 -0.07 -7.93 -8.07
C ARG A 234 -0.08 -9.40 -7.64
N SER A 235 0.89 -9.76 -6.82
CA SER A 235 1.06 -11.06 -6.17
C SER A 235 1.85 -10.85 -4.89
N GLU A 236 1.99 -11.88 -4.07
CA GLU A 236 2.63 -11.80 -2.76
C GLU A 236 4.01 -11.09 -2.76
N ASN A 237 4.71 -11.06 -3.90
CA ASN A 237 6.06 -10.51 -4.01
C ASN A 237 6.28 -9.46 -5.10
N ARG A 238 5.24 -8.98 -5.78
CA ARG A 238 5.40 -7.98 -6.84
C ARG A 238 4.53 -6.76 -6.60
N GLU A 239 5.15 -5.61 -6.48
CA GLU A 239 4.47 -4.33 -6.44
C GLU A 239 3.81 -4.04 -7.81
N ASN A 240 2.64 -3.45 -7.76
CA ASN A 240 1.97 -2.90 -8.94
C ASN A 240 2.52 -1.49 -9.19
N LEU A 241 3.75 -1.42 -9.74
CA LEU A 241 4.43 -0.14 -9.96
C LEU A 241 3.65 0.80 -10.88
N PRO A 242 3.05 0.37 -12.02
CA PRO A 242 2.23 1.24 -12.84
C PRO A 242 1.07 1.88 -12.07
N ALA A 243 0.36 1.12 -11.24
CA ALA A 243 -0.71 1.66 -10.40
C ALA A 243 -0.18 2.63 -9.34
N LEU A 244 0.98 2.35 -8.75
CA LEU A 244 1.63 3.26 -7.81
C LEU A 244 2.06 4.55 -8.49
N ILE A 245 2.70 4.48 -9.66
CA ILE A 245 3.10 5.66 -10.43
C ILE A 245 1.87 6.51 -10.74
N ALA A 246 0.80 5.92 -11.24
CA ALA A 246 -0.43 6.63 -11.54
C ALA A 246 -1.04 7.30 -10.29
N LEU A 247 -1.04 6.61 -9.14
CA LEU A 247 -1.49 7.17 -7.87
C LEU A 247 -0.67 8.41 -7.47
N LEU A 248 0.67 8.31 -7.51
CA LEU A 248 1.58 9.39 -7.12
C LEU A 248 1.46 10.59 -8.06
N GLU A 249 1.40 10.35 -9.39
CA GLU A 249 1.23 11.41 -10.38
C GLU A 249 -0.12 12.13 -10.22
N CYS A 250 -1.23 11.39 -10.11
CA CYS A 250 -2.53 11.99 -9.90
C CYS A 250 -2.61 12.77 -8.58
N LEU A 251 -1.97 12.29 -7.53
CA LEU A 251 -1.95 12.98 -6.24
C LEU A 251 -1.11 14.28 -6.31
N ALA A 252 0.06 14.21 -6.95
CA ALA A 252 0.89 15.40 -7.17
C ALA A 252 0.16 16.45 -8.01
N GLU A 253 -0.52 16.02 -9.09
CA GLU A 253 -1.32 16.91 -9.92
C GLU A 253 -2.48 17.53 -9.15
N ALA A 254 -3.18 16.77 -8.31
CA ALA A 254 -4.24 17.28 -7.46
C ALA A 254 -3.73 18.39 -6.52
N VAL A 255 -2.51 18.23 -5.95
CA VAL A 255 -1.87 19.24 -5.10
C VAL A 255 -1.50 20.48 -5.91
N ILE A 256 -0.95 20.31 -7.14
CA ILE A 256 -0.60 21.41 -8.05
C ILE A 256 -1.86 22.21 -8.44
N LEU A 257 -2.93 21.52 -8.79
CA LEU A 257 -4.21 22.14 -9.13
C LEU A 257 -4.80 22.90 -7.93
N LEU A 258 -4.71 22.34 -6.75
CA LEU A 258 -5.19 22.96 -5.51
C LEU A 258 -4.37 24.21 -5.13
N ALA A 259 -3.04 24.20 -5.38
CA ALA A 259 -2.15 25.34 -5.17
C ALA A 259 -2.39 26.47 -6.20
N GLY A 260 -2.94 26.16 -7.37
CA GLY A 260 -3.41 27.13 -8.35
C GLY A 260 -2.34 28.12 -8.81
N ALA A 261 -2.58 29.42 -8.59
CA ALA A 261 -1.67 30.49 -9.05
C ALA A 261 -0.27 30.41 -8.41
N GLU A 262 -0.16 29.97 -7.17
CA GLU A 262 1.12 29.83 -6.47
C GLU A 262 2.01 28.77 -7.11
N ALA A 263 1.43 27.62 -7.52
CA ALA A 263 2.15 26.60 -8.27
C ALA A 263 2.67 27.13 -9.63
N ASN A 264 1.88 27.95 -10.33
CA ASN A 264 2.29 28.54 -11.59
C ASN A 264 3.48 29.50 -11.42
N ILE A 265 3.46 30.33 -10.38
CA ILE A 265 4.57 31.26 -10.08
C ILE A 265 5.83 30.45 -9.74
N ARG A 266 5.68 29.43 -8.90
CA ARG A 266 6.78 28.57 -8.50
C ARG A 266 7.35 27.78 -9.69
N GLY A 267 6.50 27.22 -10.54
CA GLY A 267 6.92 26.49 -11.74
C GLY A 267 7.74 27.35 -12.70
N ARG A 268 7.35 28.62 -12.94
CA ARG A 268 8.14 29.56 -13.74
C ARG A 268 9.52 29.80 -13.13
N ARG A 269 9.59 30.02 -11.82
CA ARG A 269 10.86 30.25 -11.13
C ARG A 269 11.78 29.01 -11.21
N ILE A 270 11.23 27.80 -11.11
CA ILE A 270 11.99 26.57 -11.29
C ILE A 270 12.55 26.49 -12.70
N ALA A 271 11.70 26.71 -13.74
CA ALA A 271 12.13 26.70 -15.14
C ALA A 271 13.23 27.73 -15.45
N GLU A 272 13.15 28.95 -14.87
CA GLU A 272 14.19 29.94 -14.98
C GLU A 272 15.52 29.50 -14.37
N LEU A 273 15.47 28.84 -13.22
CA LEU A 273 16.66 28.28 -12.58
C LEU A 273 17.26 27.11 -13.37
N GLU A 274 16.45 26.19 -13.87
CA GLU A 274 16.87 25.08 -14.72
C GLU A 274 17.56 25.60 -16.00
N ALA A 275 17.00 26.62 -16.65
CA ALA A 275 17.62 27.28 -17.79
C ALA A 275 18.98 27.91 -17.44
N THR A 276 19.18 28.38 -16.21
CA THR A 276 20.43 29.00 -15.74
C THR A 276 21.52 27.93 -15.53
N PHE A 277 21.12 26.70 -15.14
CA PHE A 277 22.06 25.59 -14.96
C PHE A 277 22.40 24.83 -16.26
N GLY A 278 21.84 25.26 -17.41
CA GLY A 278 22.22 24.74 -18.73
C GLY A 278 21.40 23.54 -19.23
N ASP A 279 20.33 23.17 -18.57
CA ASP A 279 19.33 22.26 -19.13
C ASP A 279 18.39 23.07 -20.05
N PRO A 280 18.50 22.93 -21.39
CA PRO A 280 17.64 23.70 -22.28
C PRO A 280 16.18 23.26 -22.06
N PRO A 281 15.24 24.22 -22.05
CA PRO A 281 13.84 23.87 -21.94
C PRO A 281 13.49 22.93 -23.10
N ASN A 282 12.89 21.79 -22.78
CA ASN A 282 12.36 20.89 -23.80
C ASN A 282 11.40 21.66 -24.70
N ARG A 283 11.80 21.82 -25.98
CA ARG A 283 11.00 22.44 -27.04
C ARG A 283 9.90 21.52 -27.50
#